data_2062438819517b04c49949a57e863cdf
#
_entry.id   2062438819517b04c49949a57e863cdf
#
_cell.length_a   1.000
_cell.length_b   1.000
_cell.length_c   1.000
_cell.angle_alpha   90.00
_cell.angle_beta   90.00
_cell.angle_gamma   90.00
#
_symmetry.space_group_name_H-M   'P 1'
#
loop_
_entity.id
_entity.type
_entity.pdbx_description
1 polymer ?
#
loop_
_entity_poly.entity_id
_entity_poly.type
_entity_poly.pdbx_seq_one_letter_code
_entity_poly.pdbx_strand_id
1 'polypeptide(L)'
;MYKQHRKVMFALAFPLMVSIAPTQANFKGEALQKQINPTLTIVSAKKINATTIEVLFSDNQRLTFDFYGGHIFRLFQDNTGGIIRDPEAKPAASILVSNPRKPVHLLNLNDSNNQITIATDEISVVIDKSTNLLTVVNQKNKDKSIVFTKPIQFEKGKVTLSLQEKPEEYFYGGGVQNGRFSHKGKVISIENQNSWTDGGVASPTPYYWSSGGYGFMWYTFKPGKYDFGSKEKGQVQLTHDSDYLDVFFMVNDGAVPLLNDFYQLTGNPILLPKFGFYQGHLNAYNRDFWKEDEKGILFEDGKRYKEGQKDNGGIKESLNGELNNYQFSARAVIDRYRKHDMPFGWLLPNDGYGAGYGQTETLDGNIANLKSLGDYARKNGVEIGLWT
;
A
#
# COMPACT_ATOMS: atom_id res chain seq x y z
N MET A 1 5.74 -30.38 -47.78
CA MET A 1 6.45 -31.66 -47.75
C MET A 1 7.89 -31.41 -47.33
N TYR A 2 8.20 -31.55 -46.04
CA TYR A 2 9.57 -31.79 -45.58
C TYR A 2 9.50 -32.53 -44.27
N LYS A 3 10.14 -33.67 -44.22
CA LYS A 3 10.09 -34.67 -43.14
C LYS A 3 11.00 -34.26 -41.99
N GLN A 4 10.45 -34.37 -40.78
CA GLN A 4 11.21 -34.37 -39.52
C GLN A 4 11.92 -35.73 -39.35
N HIS A 5 13.21 -35.69 -38.99
CA HIS A 5 13.92 -36.83 -38.41
C HIS A 5 14.12 -36.60 -36.90
N ARG A 6 13.42 -37.37 -36.07
CA ARG A 6 13.70 -37.56 -34.65
C ARG A 6 14.82 -38.60 -34.52
N LYS A 7 15.90 -38.24 -33.85
CA LYS A 7 16.87 -39.21 -33.30
C LYS A 7 16.53 -39.44 -31.84
N VAL A 8 16.20 -40.71 -31.55
CA VAL A 8 16.03 -41.26 -30.20
C VAL A 8 17.39 -41.79 -29.77
N MET A 9 17.93 -41.28 -28.66
CA MET A 9 19.11 -41.87 -28.01
C MET A 9 18.64 -42.66 -26.79
N PHE A 10 18.84 -43.96 -26.83
CA PHE A 10 18.70 -44.83 -25.67
C PHE A 10 19.98 -44.76 -24.83
N ALA A 11 19.86 -44.41 -23.54
CA ALA A 11 20.93 -44.55 -22.56
C ALA A 11 20.64 -45.79 -21.68
N LEU A 12 21.51 -46.76 -21.80
CA LEU A 12 21.53 -47.96 -20.91
C LEU A 12 22.10 -47.57 -19.56
N ALA A 13 21.30 -47.73 -18.50
CA ALA A 13 21.76 -47.64 -17.14
C ALA A 13 22.15 -49.00 -16.58
N PHE A 14 23.40 -49.16 -16.17
CA PHE A 14 23.90 -50.30 -15.36
C PHE A 14 23.70 -49.98 -13.87
N PRO A 15 23.23 -50.91 -13.07
CA PRO A 15 23.18 -50.72 -11.60
C PRO A 15 24.52 -51.11 -10.98
N LEU A 16 25.16 -50.15 -10.32
CA LEU A 16 26.27 -50.44 -9.40
C LEU A 16 25.68 -50.77 -8.02
N MET A 17 25.78 -52.01 -7.61
CA MET A 17 25.53 -52.40 -6.21
C MET A 17 26.71 -51.97 -5.38
N VAL A 18 26.50 -51.01 -4.51
CA VAL A 18 27.44 -50.71 -3.41
C VAL A 18 26.83 -51.22 -2.13
N SER A 19 27.50 -52.24 -1.56
CA SER A 19 27.24 -52.76 -0.22
C SER A 19 27.70 -51.76 0.82
N ILE A 20 26.76 -51.17 1.56
CA ILE A 20 27.07 -50.31 2.71
C ILE A 20 26.75 -51.09 3.98
N ALA A 21 27.78 -51.42 4.75
CA ALA A 21 27.66 -51.94 6.11
C ALA A 21 27.05 -50.88 7.06
N PRO A 22 26.21 -51.24 8.02
CA PRO A 22 25.62 -50.25 8.92
C PRO A 22 26.65 -49.83 9.98
N THR A 23 27.14 -48.58 9.85
CA THR A 23 27.82 -47.90 10.95
C THR A 23 26.76 -47.41 11.94
N GLN A 24 26.75 -48.01 13.13
CA GLN A 24 25.99 -47.50 14.26
C GLN A 24 26.56 -46.13 14.67
N ALA A 25 25.92 -45.07 14.27
CA ALA A 25 26.16 -43.73 14.81
C ALA A 25 25.37 -43.60 16.11
N ASN A 26 26.07 -43.54 17.23
CA ASN A 26 25.54 -43.17 18.52
C ASN A 26 25.06 -41.70 18.44
N PHE A 27 23.80 -41.49 18.16
CA PHE A 27 23.16 -40.20 18.41
C PHE A 27 22.95 -40.03 19.91
N LYS A 28 23.89 -39.37 20.59
CA LYS A 28 23.58 -38.69 21.85
C LYS A 28 22.58 -37.60 21.51
N GLY A 29 21.32 -37.83 21.88
CA GLY A 29 20.27 -36.82 21.82
C GLY A 29 20.61 -35.69 22.79
N GLU A 30 21.26 -34.64 22.28
CA GLU A 30 21.15 -33.32 22.89
C GLU A 30 19.72 -32.84 22.60
N ALA A 31 18.89 -32.99 23.62
CA ALA A 31 17.62 -32.30 23.66
C ALA A 31 17.91 -30.79 23.51
N LEU A 32 17.64 -30.25 22.32
CA LEU A 32 17.47 -28.83 22.14
C LEU A 32 16.40 -28.38 23.15
N GLN A 33 16.84 -27.89 24.30
CA GLN A 33 16.01 -27.13 25.20
C GLN A 33 15.55 -25.92 24.37
N LYS A 34 14.33 -26.02 23.84
CA LYS A 34 13.58 -24.87 23.33
C LYS A 34 13.62 -23.86 24.48
N GLN A 35 14.40 -22.80 24.34
CA GLN A 35 14.29 -21.64 25.22
C GLN A 35 12.83 -21.18 25.11
N ILE A 36 12.02 -21.60 26.08
CA ILE A 36 10.71 -21.02 26.30
C ILE A 36 11.04 -19.62 26.80
N ASN A 37 10.98 -18.61 25.93
CA ASN A 37 10.95 -17.23 26.37
C ASN A 37 9.86 -17.15 27.43
N PRO A 38 10.15 -16.62 28.62
CA PRO A 38 9.12 -16.52 29.65
C PRO A 38 7.94 -15.77 29.05
N THR A 39 6.77 -16.38 29.08
CA THR A 39 5.55 -15.79 28.55
C THR A 39 5.35 -14.48 29.32
N LEU A 40 5.38 -13.34 28.63
CA LEU A 40 5.11 -12.03 29.21
C LEU A 40 3.78 -12.10 29.95
N THR A 41 3.78 -11.80 31.25
CA THR A 41 2.56 -11.79 32.05
C THR A 41 2.03 -10.37 32.20
N ILE A 42 0.72 -10.23 32.14
CA ILE A 42 0.06 -8.96 32.41
C ILE A 42 0.05 -8.72 33.92
N VAL A 43 0.62 -7.58 34.33
CA VAL A 43 0.71 -7.17 35.73
C VAL A 43 -0.50 -6.35 36.16
N SER A 44 -0.96 -5.42 35.35
CA SER A 44 -2.10 -4.57 35.64
C SER A 44 -2.71 -3.95 34.35
N ALA A 45 -3.98 -3.58 34.46
CA ALA A 45 -4.63 -2.71 33.49
C ALA A 45 -5.22 -1.49 34.22
N LYS A 46 -5.04 -0.30 33.62
CA LYS A 46 -5.50 0.97 34.25
C LYS A 46 -6.10 1.89 33.18
N LYS A 47 -7.17 2.56 33.57
CA LYS A 47 -7.71 3.70 32.81
C LYS A 47 -6.88 4.94 33.20
N ILE A 48 -6.15 5.48 32.23
CA ILE A 48 -5.25 6.63 32.41
C ILE A 48 -6.02 7.95 32.33
N ASN A 49 -6.98 8.03 31.42
CA ASN A 49 -7.86 9.19 31.23
C ASN A 49 -9.19 8.77 30.60
N ALA A 50 -9.99 9.71 30.12
CA ALA A 50 -11.30 9.45 29.54
C ALA A 50 -11.27 8.55 28.29
N THR A 51 -10.15 8.52 27.54
CA THR A 51 -10.01 7.80 26.25
C THR A 51 -8.89 6.75 26.24
N THR A 52 -8.05 6.69 27.28
CA THR A 52 -6.82 5.88 27.25
C THR A 52 -6.80 4.84 28.36
N ILE A 53 -6.51 3.60 27.97
CA ILE A 53 -6.27 2.47 28.87
C ILE A 53 -4.86 1.94 28.58
N GLU A 54 -4.13 1.63 29.64
CA GLU A 54 -2.79 1.06 29.60
C GLU A 54 -2.78 -0.30 30.28
N VAL A 55 -2.19 -1.29 29.62
CA VAL A 55 -1.90 -2.62 30.16
C VAL A 55 -0.40 -2.76 30.34
N LEU A 56 0.04 -3.07 31.55
CA LEU A 56 1.45 -3.21 31.92
C LEU A 56 1.83 -4.69 31.93
N PHE A 57 2.94 -5.03 31.28
CA PHE A 57 3.54 -6.37 31.28
C PHE A 57 4.68 -6.49 32.32
N SER A 58 5.06 -7.71 32.64
CA SER A 58 6.09 -8.05 33.64
C SER A 58 7.50 -7.56 33.30
N ASP A 59 7.78 -7.25 32.02
CA ASP A 59 9.01 -6.66 31.53
C ASP A 59 8.98 -5.13 31.43
N ASN A 60 7.95 -4.50 31.99
CA ASN A 60 7.68 -3.06 31.96
C ASN A 60 7.23 -2.52 30.58
N GLN A 61 7.03 -3.35 29.57
CA GLN A 61 6.37 -2.91 28.35
C GLN A 61 4.91 -2.54 28.64
N ARG A 62 4.39 -1.61 27.83
CA ARG A 62 3.04 -1.10 27.95
C ARG A 62 2.31 -1.26 26.65
N LEU A 63 1.11 -1.85 26.72
CA LEU A 63 0.16 -1.89 25.61
C LEU A 63 -0.89 -0.80 25.87
N THR A 64 -0.90 0.22 25.02
CA THR A 64 -1.78 1.39 25.17
C THR A 64 -2.91 1.32 24.17
N PHE A 65 -4.13 1.44 24.66
CA PHE A 65 -5.36 1.59 23.88
C PHE A 65 -5.82 3.03 24.01
N ASP A 66 -5.78 3.80 22.95
CA ASP A 66 -6.17 5.20 22.93
C ASP A 66 -7.31 5.42 21.92
N PHE A 67 -8.52 5.72 22.42
CA PHE A 67 -9.75 5.78 21.65
C PHE A 67 -9.95 7.14 20.98
N TYR A 68 -10.27 7.10 19.69
CA TYR A 68 -10.57 8.25 18.84
C TYR A 68 -12.06 8.34 18.45
N GLY A 69 -12.87 7.49 19.02
CA GLY A 69 -14.31 7.33 18.88
C GLY A 69 -14.74 6.04 19.55
N GLY A 70 -16.04 5.72 19.55
CA GLY A 70 -16.55 4.49 20.18
C GLY A 70 -16.07 3.20 19.53
N HIS A 71 -15.67 3.26 18.25
CA HIS A 71 -15.23 2.11 17.46
C HIS A 71 -13.88 2.33 16.74
N ILE A 72 -13.17 3.40 17.07
CA ILE A 72 -11.84 3.70 16.53
C ILE A 72 -10.86 3.79 17.70
N PHE A 73 -9.80 3.00 17.67
CA PHE A 73 -8.75 3.09 18.68
C PHE A 73 -7.35 2.91 18.05
N ARG A 74 -6.39 3.60 18.67
CA ARG A 74 -4.96 3.44 18.42
C ARG A 74 -4.41 2.42 19.40
N LEU A 75 -3.72 1.42 18.89
CA LEU A 75 -3.00 0.42 19.66
C LEU A 75 -1.51 0.69 19.52
N PHE A 76 -0.87 0.94 20.68
CA PHE A 76 0.55 1.27 20.73
C PHE A 76 1.29 0.36 21.70
N GLN A 77 2.45 -0.16 21.29
CA GLN A 77 3.40 -0.87 22.15
C GLN A 77 4.83 -0.60 21.68
N ASP A 78 5.69 -0.15 22.59
CA ASP A 78 7.11 0.04 22.35
C ASP A 78 7.89 -1.13 22.96
N ASN A 79 8.74 -1.76 22.18
CA ASN A 79 9.58 -2.88 22.59
C ASN A 79 10.56 -2.51 23.72
N THR A 80 10.90 -1.24 23.86
CA THR A 80 11.80 -0.70 24.91
C THR A 80 11.07 -0.11 26.10
N GLY A 81 9.73 -0.23 26.16
CA GLY A 81 8.91 0.34 27.24
C GLY A 81 8.59 1.82 27.08
N GLY A 82 8.79 2.39 25.88
CA GLY A 82 8.45 3.78 25.57
C GLY A 82 6.94 4.06 25.63
N ILE A 83 6.60 5.34 25.81
CA ILE A 83 5.21 5.81 25.83
C ILE A 83 4.73 6.15 24.42
N ILE A 84 3.40 6.23 24.26
CA ILE A 84 2.74 6.63 23.02
C ILE A 84 3.26 7.99 22.52
N ARG A 85 3.58 8.04 21.24
CA ARG A 85 4.11 9.22 20.54
C ARG A 85 3.73 9.18 19.08
N ASP A 86 3.77 10.31 18.38
CA ASP A 86 3.54 10.35 16.96
C ASP A 86 4.81 9.99 16.18
N PRO A 87 4.69 9.36 15.00
CA PRO A 87 5.82 9.04 14.16
C PRO A 87 6.47 10.30 13.60
N GLU A 88 7.79 10.32 13.57
CA GLU A 88 8.56 11.41 12.99
C GLU A 88 8.80 11.21 11.48
N ALA A 89 8.61 12.28 10.72
CA ALA A 89 8.93 12.33 9.29
C ALA A 89 9.98 13.41 8.99
N LYS A 90 10.77 13.17 7.94
CA LYS A 90 11.74 14.16 7.40
C LYS A 90 11.55 14.26 5.89
N PRO A 91 11.07 15.40 5.36
CA PRO A 91 10.62 16.60 6.08
C PRO A 91 9.42 16.36 6.99
N ALA A 92 9.18 17.27 7.93
CA ALA A 92 8.08 17.15 8.90
C ALA A 92 6.74 17.01 8.17
N ALA A 93 5.98 15.99 8.53
CA ALA A 93 4.67 15.70 7.99
C ALA A 93 3.77 15.08 9.07
N SER A 94 2.46 15.20 8.93
CA SER A 94 1.47 14.56 9.77
C SER A 94 0.51 13.72 8.93
N ILE A 95 0.22 12.52 9.38
CA ILE A 95 -0.80 11.65 8.79
C ILE A 95 -2.19 12.04 9.32
N LEU A 96 -2.27 12.41 10.60
CA LEU A 96 -3.53 12.77 11.24
C LEU A 96 -3.86 14.26 11.01
N VAL A 97 -5.14 14.55 10.86
CA VAL A 97 -5.64 15.94 10.95
C VAL A 97 -5.53 16.47 12.37
N SER A 98 -5.67 17.80 12.54
CA SER A 98 -5.46 18.48 13.83
C SER A 98 -6.41 18.01 14.93
N ASN A 99 -7.63 17.61 14.63
CA ASN A 99 -8.63 17.17 15.60
C ASN A 99 -9.35 15.89 15.14
N PRO A 100 -8.67 14.73 15.12
CA PRO A 100 -9.26 13.50 14.60
C PRO A 100 -10.20 12.81 15.58
N ARG A 101 -10.29 13.26 16.85
CA ARG A 101 -11.06 12.58 17.90
C ARG A 101 -12.54 12.95 17.88
N LYS A 102 -13.38 11.94 18.06
CA LYS A 102 -14.79 12.08 18.41
C LYS A 102 -14.99 11.71 19.88
N PRO A 103 -16.08 12.17 20.51
CA PRO A 103 -16.40 11.79 21.89
C PRO A 103 -16.50 10.26 22.04
N VAL A 104 -15.97 9.76 23.15
CA VAL A 104 -16.17 8.39 23.60
C VAL A 104 -17.13 8.45 24.79
N HIS A 105 -18.38 8.08 24.58
CA HIS A 105 -19.42 8.23 25.59
C HIS A 105 -19.28 7.25 26.72
N LEU A 106 -18.80 6.06 26.44
CA LEU A 106 -18.58 5.00 27.40
C LEU A 106 -17.21 4.37 27.16
N LEU A 107 -16.40 4.28 28.21
CA LEU A 107 -15.17 3.49 28.21
C LEU A 107 -15.04 2.79 29.56
N ASN A 108 -15.31 1.50 29.55
CA ASN A 108 -15.24 0.62 30.70
C ASN A 108 -14.03 -0.28 30.64
N LEU A 109 -13.40 -0.49 31.80
CA LEU A 109 -12.34 -1.46 32.00
C LEU A 109 -12.78 -2.48 33.03
N ASN A 110 -12.76 -3.76 32.68
CA ASN A 110 -12.96 -4.86 33.59
C ASN A 110 -11.71 -5.76 33.58
N ASP A 111 -11.05 -5.87 34.72
CA ASP A 111 -9.87 -6.70 34.91
C ASP A 111 -10.23 -7.90 35.79
N SER A 112 -10.37 -9.07 35.18
CA SER A 112 -10.65 -10.34 35.88
C SER A 112 -9.39 -11.23 35.93
N ASN A 113 -9.50 -12.36 36.61
CA ASN A 113 -8.37 -13.30 36.75
C ASN A 113 -7.85 -13.82 35.42
N ASN A 114 -8.75 -14.04 34.44
CA ASN A 114 -8.40 -14.70 33.17
C ASN A 114 -8.31 -13.74 31.98
N GLN A 115 -8.96 -12.60 32.05
CA GLN A 115 -9.04 -11.68 30.92
C GLN A 115 -9.19 -10.22 31.36
N ILE A 116 -8.74 -9.33 30.49
CA ILE A 116 -9.06 -7.91 30.53
C ILE A 116 -10.08 -7.62 29.44
N THR A 117 -11.14 -6.90 29.80
CA THR A 117 -12.15 -6.42 28.85
C THR A 117 -12.17 -4.90 28.85
N ILE A 118 -11.96 -4.30 27.69
CA ILE A 118 -12.09 -2.87 27.44
C ILE A 118 -13.31 -2.69 26.54
N ALA A 119 -14.32 -1.98 26.99
CA ALA A 119 -15.58 -1.87 26.25
C ALA A 119 -16.01 -0.43 26.10
N THR A 120 -16.46 -0.10 24.90
CA THR A 120 -17.27 1.10 24.60
C THR A 120 -18.71 0.67 24.37
N ASP A 121 -19.58 1.60 24.00
CA ASP A 121 -20.93 1.29 23.50
C ASP A 121 -20.96 0.62 22.12
N GLU A 122 -19.85 0.62 21.40
CA GLU A 122 -19.77 0.11 20.03
C GLU A 122 -18.90 -1.14 19.86
N ILE A 123 -17.81 -1.25 20.62
CA ILE A 123 -16.89 -2.38 20.54
C ILE A 123 -16.47 -2.92 21.91
N SER A 124 -15.99 -4.15 21.92
CA SER A 124 -15.32 -4.76 23.07
C SER A 124 -13.98 -5.34 22.64
N VAL A 125 -12.92 -4.96 23.34
CA VAL A 125 -11.58 -5.55 23.20
C VAL A 125 -11.37 -6.49 24.39
N VAL A 126 -11.07 -7.75 24.11
CA VAL A 126 -10.77 -8.77 25.13
C VAL A 126 -9.32 -9.19 24.98
N ILE A 127 -8.58 -9.21 26.09
CA ILE A 127 -7.21 -9.72 26.17
C ILE A 127 -7.22 -10.94 27.07
N ASP A 128 -6.87 -12.10 26.52
CA ASP A 128 -6.67 -13.31 27.30
C ASP A 128 -5.31 -13.26 28.02
N LYS A 129 -5.33 -13.34 29.34
CA LYS A 129 -4.11 -13.20 30.16
C LYS A 129 -3.16 -14.38 30.09
N SER A 130 -3.65 -15.53 29.67
CA SER A 130 -2.83 -16.75 29.54
C SER A 130 -2.03 -16.78 28.23
N THR A 131 -2.57 -16.17 27.18
CA THR A 131 -2.01 -16.19 25.82
C THR A 131 -1.54 -14.83 25.33
N ASN A 132 -1.96 -13.73 25.97
CA ASN A 132 -1.80 -12.34 25.53
C ASN A 132 -2.44 -12.07 24.14
N LEU A 133 -3.41 -12.88 23.74
CA LEU A 133 -4.13 -12.71 22.49
C LEU A 133 -5.26 -11.70 22.66
N LEU A 134 -5.43 -10.88 21.63
CA LEU A 134 -6.49 -9.87 21.57
C LEU A 134 -7.61 -10.36 20.66
N THR A 135 -8.85 -10.05 21.08
CA THR A 135 -10.04 -10.16 20.24
C THR A 135 -10.82 -8.87 20.31
N VAL A 136 -11.14 -8.29 19.16
CA VAL A 136 -11.99 -7.10 19.04
C VAL A 136 -13.32 -7.50 18.44
N VAL A 137 -14.42 -7.18 19.11
CA VAL A 137 -15.75 -7.57 18.69
C VAL A 137 -16.61 -6.32 18.51
N ASN A 138 -17.28 -6.21 17.37
CA ASN A 138 -18.33 -5.22 17.14
C ASN A 138 -19.57 -5.61 17.96
N GLN A 139 -20.05 -4.75 18.85
CA GLN A 139 -21.16 -5.07 19.74
C GLN A 139 -22.50 -5.18 19.00
N LYS A 140 -22.66 -4.48 17.88
CA LYS A 140 -23.86 -4.52 17.05
C LYS A 140 -23.90 -5.74 16.12
N ASN A 141 -22.71 -6.21 15.69
CA ASN A 141 -22.58 -7.36 14.79
C ASN A 141 -21.38 -8.22 15.22
N LYS A 142 -21.64 -9.21 16.05
CA LYS A 142 -20.60 -10.06 16.67
C LYS A 142 -19.81 -10.92 15.67
N ASP A 143 -20.35 -11.13 14.48
CA ASP A 143 -19.63 -11.83 13.41
C ASP A 143 -18.49 -10.98 12.82
N LYS A 144 -18.55 -9.67 13.06
CA LYS A 144 -17.49 -8.70 12.70
C LYS A 144 -16.51 -8.58 13.86
N SER A 145 -15.53 -9.49 13.88
CA SER A 145 -14.51 -9.58 14.92
C SER A 145 -13.12 -9.65 14.32
N ILE A 146 -12.15 -9.09 15.03
CA ILE A 146 -10.72 -9.19 14.73
C ILE A 146 -10.11 -10.10 15.80
N VAL A 147 -9.49 -11.18 15.37
CA VAL A 147 -8.87 -12.15 16.27
C VAL A 147 -7.37 -12.18 16.00
N PHE A 148 -6.57 -11.88 17.02
CA PHE A 148 -5.13 -12.05 16.95
C PHE A 148 -4.80 -13.54 17.11
N THR A 149 -3.98 -14.09 16.23
CA THR A 149 -3.56 -15.48 16.26
C THR A 149 -2.23 -15.69 16.96
N LYS A 150 -1.46 -14.62 17.16
CA LYS A 150 -0.21 -14.59 17.91
C LYS A 150 -0.12 -13.28 18.73
N PRO A 151 0.62 -13.28 19.84
CA PRO A 151 1.00 -12.02 20.48
C PRO A 151 1.75 -11.09 19.52
N ILE A 152 1.79 -9.81 19.83
CA ILE A 152 2.59 -8.84 19.07
C ILE A 152 4.06 -9.28 19.11
N GLN A 153 4.69 -9.38 17.94
CA GLN A 153 6.04 -9.91 17.81
C GLN A 153 7.01 -8.79 17.42
N PHE A 154 8.11 -8.68 18.16
CA PHE A 154 9.21 -7.76 17.89
C PHE A 154 10.47 -8.58 17.61
N GLU A 155 10.97 -8.53 16.38
CA GLU A 155 12.15 -9.27 15.97
C GLU A 155 13.03 -8.48 15.01
N LYS A 156 14.29 -8.27 15.37
CA LYS A 156 15.31 -7.70 14.47
C LYS A 156 14.92 -6.34 13.85
N GLY A 157 14.35 -5.43 14.64
CA GLY A 157 13.92 -4.11 14.16
C GLY A 157 12.64 -4.15 13.32
N LYS A 158 11.85 -5.21 13.46
CA LYS A 158 10.54 -5.38 12.83
C LYS A 158 9.49 -5.67 13.88
N VAL A 159 8.30 -5.16 13.63
CA VAL A 159 7.12 -5.50 14.40
C VAL A 159 6.09 -6.18 13.50
N THR A 160 5.50 -7.26 14.00
CA THR A 160 4.56 -8.10 13.24
C THR A 160 3.28 -8.33 14.03
N LEU A 161 2.15 -8.12 13.37
CA LEU A 161 0.83 -8.54 13.80
C LEU A 161 0.38 -9.76 13.00
N SER A 162 -0.28 -10.69 13.67
CA SER A 162 -0.88 -11.87 13.05
C SER A 162 -2.36 -11.92 13.42
N LEU A 163 -3.22 -11.85 12.41
CA LEU A 163 -4.68 -11.85 12.55
C LEU A 163 -5.27 -13.09 11.87
N GLN A 164 -6.42 -13.54 12.34
CA GLN A 164 -7.19 -14.58 11.67
C GLN A 164 -7.80 -14.03 10.38
N GLU A 165 -7.64 -14.75 9.28
CA GLU A 165 -8.42 -14.56 8.04
C GLU A 165 -9.64 -15.48 8.06
N LYS A 166 -10.82 -14.94 7.81
CA LYS A 166 -12.04 -15.74 7.64
C LYS A 166 -12.17 -16.27 6.20
N PRO A 167 -12.82 -17.40 5.95
CA PRO A 167 -12.91 -18.00 4.61
C PRO A 167 -13.43 -17.04 3.53
N GLU A 168 -14.47 -16.27 3.83
CA GLU A 168 -15.13 -15.31 2.90
C GLU A 168 -14.67 -13.87 3.14
N GLU A 169 -13.50 -13.67 3.72
CA GLU A 169 -12.94 -12.35 3.95
C GLU A 169 -12.10 -11.90 2.76
N TYR A 170 -12.25 -10.63 2.37
CA TYR A 170 -11.51 -9.97 1.30
C TYR A 170 -10.89 -8.67 1.82
N PHE A 171 -9.75 -8.29 1.24
CA PHE A 171 -8.93 -7.17 1.69
C PHE A 171 -8.70 -6.19 0.55
N TYR A 172 -8.86 -4.89 0.83
CA TYR A 172 -8.80 -3.80 -0.14
C TYR A 172 -8.01 -2.63 0.43
N GLY A 173 -7.31 -1.88 -0.41
CA GLY A 173 -6.50 -0.73 0.00
C GLY A 173 -5.00 -0.95 -0.26
N GLY A 174 -4.13 -0.48 0.63
CA GLY A 174 -2.68 -0.54 0.43
C GLY A 174 -2.15 0.53 -0.52
N GLY A 175 -2.97 1.52 -0.91
CA GLY A 175 -2.61 2.54 -1.90
C GLY A 175 -2.66 2.02 -3.33
N VAL A 176 -1.82 2.57 -4.21
CA VAL A 176 -1.76 2.17 -5.63
C VAL A 176 -0.94 0.89 -5.76
N GLN A 177 -1.65 -0.24 -5.78
CA GLN A 177 -1.15 -1.59 -6.02
C GLN A 177 -1.59 -2.01 -7.43
N ASN A 178 -0.74 -1.83 -8.44
CA ASN A 178 -1.12 -1.98 -9.85
C ASN A 178 -1.62 -3.39 -10.18
N GLY A 179 -2.70 -3.47 -10.98
CA GLY A 179 -3.30 -4.72 -11.40
C GLY A 179 -3.97 -5.54 -10.30
N ARG A 180 -4.19 -4.96 -9.10
CA ARG A 180 -4.76 -5.66 -7.95
C ARG A 180 -6.00 -4.94 -7.43
N PHE A 181 -7.13 -5.62 -7.46
CA PHE A 181 -8.36 -5.11 -6.87
C PHE A 181 -8.58 -5.65 -5.45
N SER A 182 -8.35 -6.95 -5.23
CA SER A 182 -8.41 -7.60 -3.92
C SER A 182 -7.08 -8.26 -3.60
N HIS A 183 -6.71 -8.25 -2.33
CA HIS A 183 -5.42 -8.77 -1.86
C HIS A 183 -5.51 -10.17 -1.22
N LYS A 184 -6.70 -10.79 -1.16
CA LYS A 184 -6.87 -12.14 -0.63
C LYS A 184 -5.91 -13.15 -1.30
N GLY A 185 -5.18 -13.91 -0.49
CA GLY A 185 -4.18 -14.87 -0.95
C GLY A 185 -2.93 -14.23 -1.57
N LYS A 186 -2.67 -12.95 -1.32
CA LYS A 186 -1.52 -12.21 -1.89
C LYS A 186 -0.70 -11.52 -0.83
N VAL A 187 0.54 -11.20 -1.22
CA VAL A 187 1.42 -10.31 -0.46
C VAL A 187 1.50 -8.99 -1.18
N ILE A 188 1.33 -7.87 -0.45
CA ILE A 188 1.57 -6.52 -0.97
C ILE A 188 2.72 -5.86 -0.22
N SER A 189 3.47 -5.01 -0.92
CA SER A 189 4.49 -4.16 -0.33
C SER A 189 3.88 -2.80 0.03
N ILE A 190 4.22 -2.30 1.21
CA ILE A 190 3.94 -0.93 1.64
C ILE A 190 5.26 -0.17 1.59
N GLU A 191 5.79 -0.06 0.39
CA GLU A 191 7.02 0.63 0.07
C GLU A 191 6.92 1.16 -1.34
N ASN A 192 7.29 2.43 -1.56
CA ASN A 192 7.27 3.02 -2.88
C ASN A 192 8.36 2.38 -3.76
N GLN A 193 7.94 1.68 -4.79
CA GLN A 193 8.84 1.04 -5.76
C GLN A 193 8.94 1.82 -7.06
N ASN A 194 8.21 2.94 -7.17
CA ASN A 194 8.06 3.69 -8.41
C ASN A 194 7.75 2.78 -9.62
N SER A 195 6.94 1.77 -9.40
CA SER A 195 6.60 0.75 -10.40
C SER A 195 5.15 0.88 -10.83
N TRP A 196 4.96 1.16 -12.12
CA TRP A 196 3.65 1.40 -12.75
C TRP A 196 3.16 0.21 -13.58
N THR A 197 3.91 -0.89 -13.56
CA THR A 197 3.54 -2.13 -14.24
C THR A 197 2.61 -2.99 -13.38
N ASP A 198 1.96 -3.98 -13.99
CA ASP A 198 1.12 -4.93 -13.28
C ASP A 198 1.89 -5.62 -12.14
N GLY A 199 1.30 -5.66 -10.96
CA GLY A 199 1.95 -6.17 -9.75
C GLY A 199 2.91 -5.20 -9.05
N GLY A 200 3.22 -4.04 -9.63
CA GLY A 200 4.08 -3.02 -9.04
C GLY A 200 3.38 -2.13 -8.03
N VAL A 201 4.17 -1.35 -7.28
CA VAL A 201 3.69 -0.40 -6.27
C VAL A 201 4.13 1.01 -6.65
N ALA A 202 3.17 1.86 -6.95
CA ALA A 202 3.42 3.23 -7.37
C ALA A 202 3.24 4.25 -6.23
N SER A 203 2.23 4.07 -5.38
CA SER A 203 1.97 4.96 -4.24
C SER A 203 1.34 4.15 -3.10
N PRO A 204 2.15 3.56 -2.22
CA PRO A 204 1.67 2.74 -1.11
C PRO A 204 1.02 3.60 -0.03
N THR A 205 -0.01 3.05 0.60
CA THR A 205 -0.63 3.63 1.79
C THR A 205 -0.76 2.53 2.85
N PRO A 206 -0.31 2.74 4.09
CA PRO A 206 -0.34 1.72 5.14
C PRO A 206 -1.76 1.54 5.74
N TYR A 207 -2.77 1.62 4.90
CA TYR A 207 -4.19 1.44 5.22
C TYR A 207 -4.80 0.38 4.32
N TYR A 208 -5.57 -0.53 4.94
CA TYR A 208 -6.48 -1.41 4.22
C TYR A 208 -7.78 -1.58 5.01
N TRP A 209 -8.82 -2.04 4.34
CA TRP A 209 -10.05 -2.45 4.99
C TRP A 209 -10.44 -3.87 4.57
N SER A 210 -11.15 -4.54 5.46
CA SER A 210 -11.60 -5.92 5.30
C SER A 210 -13.11 -6.01 5.22
N SER A 211 -13.62 -6.89 4.36
CA SER A 211 -15.02 -7.30 4.37
C SER A 211 -15.43 -7.98 5.69
N GLY A 212 -14.44 -8.37 6.50
CA GLY A 212 -14.63 -8.86 7.87
C GLY A 212 -15.11 -7.80 8.85
N GLY A 213 -15.21 -6.52 8.44
CA GLY A 213 -15.79 -5.44 9.24
C GLY A 213 -14.78 -4.64 10.04
N TYR A 214 -13.61 -4.42 9.48
CA TYR A 214 -12.62 -3.53 10.07
C TYR A 214 -11.76 -2.84 9.02
N GLY A 215 -11.29 -1.63 9.36
CA GLY A 215 -10.18 -0.94 8.72
C GLY A 215 -8.96 -0.96 9.65
N PHE A 216 -7.81 -0.93 9.03
CA PHE A 216 -6.53 -0.98 9.71
C PHE A 216 -5.58 0.04 9.09
N MET A 217 -4.98 0.90 9.90
CA MET A 217 -3.97 1.84 9.45
C MET A 217 -2.73 1.74 10.35
N TRP A 218 -1.59 1.42 9.75
CA TRP A 218 -0.32 1.56 10.46
C TRP A 218 0.10 3.03 10.47
N TYR A 219 0.29 3.57 11.66
CA TYR A 219 0.65 4.99 11.85
C TYR A 219 2.17 5.15 11.78
N THR A 220 2.69 5.13 10.56
CA THR A 220 4.14 5.12 10.29
C THR A 220 4.48 5.70 8.93
N PHE A 221 5.74 6.16 8.77
CA PHE A 221 6.35 6.53 7.50
C PHE A 221 7.38 5.48 7.02
N LYS A 222 7.48 4.34 7.70
CA LYS A 222 8.45 3.29 7.38
C LYS A 222 7.84 2.22 6.48
N PRO A 223 8.67 1.49 5.71
CA PRO A 223 8.19 0.43 4.84
C PRO A 223 7.60 -0.74 5.61
N GLY A 224 6.75 -1.49 4.92
CA GLY A 224 6.11 -2.68 5.46
C GLY A 224 5.69 -3.68 4.40
N LYS A 225 5.14 -4.79 4.86
CA LYS A 225 4.66 -5.88 4.01
C LYS A 225 3.44 -6.54 4.63
N TYR A 226 2.37 -6.69 3.85
CA TYR A 226 1.13 -7.34 4.27
C TYR A 226 0.91 -8.63 3.48
N ASP A 227 0.77 -9.73 4.20
CA ASP A 227 0.45 -11.05 3.66
C ASP A 227 -0.99 -11.40 4.05
N PHE A 228 -1.86 -11.53 3.05
CA PHE A 228 -3.28 -11.83 3.22
C PHE A 228 -3.56 -13.31 2.88
N GLY A 229 -2.98 -14.22 3.65
CA GLY A 229 -3.20 -15.66 3.49
C GLY A 229 -2.41 -16.32 2.35
N SER A 230 -1.37 -15.66 1.83
CA SER A 230 -0.52 -16.21 0.77
C SER A 230 0.43 -17.28 1.28
N LYS A 231 1.10 -17.03 2.40
CA LYS A 231 2.04 -18.00 3.01
C LYS A 231 1.34 -19.01 3.90
N GLU A 232 0.36 -18.54 4.66
CA GLU A 232 -0.40 -19.37 5.59
C GLU A 232 -1.89 -19.03 5.42
N LYS A 233 -2.65 -19.98 4.87
CA LYS A 233 -4.10 -19.82 4.70
C LYS A 233 -4.79 -19.65 6.05
N GLY A 234 -5.74 -18.73 6.09
CA GLY A 234 -6.47 -18.41 7.33
C GLY A 234 -5.73 -17.44 8.24
N GLN A 235 -4.59 -16.88 7.80
CA GLN A 235 -3.82 -15.91 8.55
C GLN A 235 -3.48 -14.68 7.72
N VAL A 236 -3.72 -13.49 8.29
CA VAL A 236 -3.18 -12.21 7.83
C VAL A 236 -1.94 -11.90 8.65
N GLN A 237 -0.82 -11.58 8.00
CA GLN A 237 0.40 -11.17 8.66
C GLN A 237 0.84 -9.78 8.17
N LEU A 238 0.95 -8.84 9.10
CA LEU A 238 1.27 -7.44 8.84
C LEU A 238 2.60 -7.11 9.51
N THR A 239 3.59 -6.66 8.74
CA THR A 239 4.94 -6.37 9.26
C THR A 239 5.40 -5.00 8.81
N HIS A 240 6.01 -4.23 9.72
CA HIS A 240 6.71 -2.99 9.42
C HIS A 240 8.11 -2.96 10.04
N ASP A 241 9.01 -2.20 9.42
CA ASP A 241 10.36 -1.96 9.92
C ASP A 241 10.28 -0.93 11.06
N SER A 242 10.10 -1.42 12.30
CA SER A 242 9.92 -0.59 13.48
C SER A 242 10.24 -1.36 14.76
N ASP A 243 10.69 -0.66 15.79
CA ASP A 243 10.88 -1.17 17.16
C ASP A 243 9.64 -0.97 18.04
N TYR A 244 8.59 -0.38 17.51
CA TYR A 244 7.32 -0.18 18.19
C TYR A 244 6.14 -0.42 17.24
N LEU A 245 5.04 -0.89 17.83
CA LEU A 245 3.74 -0.99 17.17
C LEU A 245 2.99 0.32 17.34
N ASP A 246 2.41 0.82 16.26
CA ASP A 246 1.52 1.98 16.27
C ASP A 246 0.50 1.85 15.17
N VAL A 247 -0.71 1.45 15.52
CA VAL A 247 -1.75 1.12 14.55
C VAL A 247 -3.11 1.64 15.00
N PHE A 248 -3.92 2.04 14.04
CA PHE A 248 -5.33 2.34 14.24
C PHE A 248 -6.19 1.19 13.76
N PHE A 249 -7.14 0.81 14.58
CA PHE A 249 -8.26 -0.06 14.22
C PHE A 249 -9.54 0.75 14.12
N MET A 250 -10.27 0.54 13.05
CA MET A 250 -11.60 1.09 12.80
C MET A 250 -12.55 -0.10 12.65
N VAL A 251 -13.52 -0.25 13.55
CA VAL A 251 -14.40 -1.43 13.58
C VAL A 251 -15.80 -1.00 13.17
N ASN A 252 -16.13 -1.26 11.90
CA ASN A 252 -17.41 -0.85 11.33
C ASN A 252 -17.85 -1.84 10.23
N ASP A 253 -19.12 -1.82 9.84
CA ASP A 253 -19.64 -2.72 8.84
C ASP A 253 -19.81 -2.04 7.48
N GLY A 254 -19.03 -2.50 6.51
CA GLY A 254 -19.06 -2.04 5.13
C GLY A 254 -17.94 -1.05 4.75
N ALA A 255 -17.69 -0.95 3.45
CA ALA A 255 -16.60 -0.16 2.88
C ALA A 255 -16.74 1.35 3.16
N VAL A 256 -17.95 1.90 2.95
CA VAL A 256 -18.17 3.35 3.09
C VAL A 256 -18.00 3.82 4.54
N PRO A 257 -18.60 3.17 5.56
CA PRO A 257 -18.32 3.50 6.95
C PRO A 257 -16.82 3.42 7.31
N LEU A 258 -16.12 2.36 6.89
CA LEU A 258 -14.69 2.20 7.17
C LEU A 258 -13.82 3.27 6.49
N LEU A 259 -14.18 3.70 5.28
CA LEU A 259 -13.51 4.84 4.63
C LEU A 259 -13.80 6.16 5.36
N ASN A 260 -15.01 6.37 5.84
CA ASN A 260 -15.35 7.55 6.64
C ASN A 260 -14.58 7.59 7.97
N ASP A 261 -14.35 6.44 8.60
CA ASP A 261 -13.52 6.32 9.79
C ASP A 261 -12.06 6.65 9.49
N PHE A 262 -11.53 6.19 8.35
CA PHE A 262 -10.20 6.57 7.88
C PHE A 262 -10.11 8.08 7.62
N TYR A 263 -11.11 8.67 6.95
CA TYR A 263 -11.14 10.12 6.71
C TYR A 263 -11.33 10.95 8.00
N GLN A 264 -11.97 10.39 9.02
CA GLN A 264 -11.99 11.03 10.33
C GLN A 264 -10.56 11.26 10.86
N LEU A 265 -9.67 10.30 10.65
CA LEU A 265 -8.28 10.38 11.11
C LEU A 265 -7.41 11.23 10.19
N THR A 266 -7.55 11.08 8.88
CA THR A 266 -6.60 11.59 7.88
C THR A 266 -7.13 12.80 7.11
N GLY A 267 -8.39 13.13 7.25
CA GLY A 267 -9.06 14.17 6.47
C GLY A 267 -9.75 13.64 5.23
N ASN A 268 -10.72 14.39 4.76
CA ASN A 268 -11.43 14.07 3.53
C ASN A 268 -10.57 14.33 2.30
N PRO A 269 -10.72 13.54 1.23
CA PRO A 269 -10.08 13.81 -0.04
C PRO A 269 -10.58 15.15 -0.61
N ILE A 270 -9.69 15.83 -1.33
CA ILE A 270 -10.05 17.08 -2.01
C ILE A 270 -11.04 16.77 -3.13
N LEU A 271 -12.12 17.55 -3.20
CA LEU A 271 -13.01 17.49 -4.36
C LEU A 271 -12.29 18.06 -5.57
N LEU A 272 -11.98 17.23 -6.53
CA LEU A 272 -11.33 17.64 -7.76
C LEU A 272 -12.31 18.47 -8.63
N PRO A 273 -11.80 19.45 -9.39
CA PRO A 273 -12.59 20.11 -10.41
C PRO A 273 -13.00 19.13 -11.51
N LYS A 274 -14.07 19.45 -12.25
CA LYS A 274 -14.68 18.55 -13.22
C LYS A 274 -13.68 17.97 -14.24
N PHE A 275 -12.74 18.78 -14.71
CA PHE A 275 -11.73 18.33 -15.66
C PHE A 275 -10.83 17.20 -15.11
N GLY A 276 -10.60 17.17 -13.80
CA GLY A 276 -9.81 16.14 -13.15
C GLY A 276 -10.42 14.73 -13.19
N PHE A 277 -11.73 14.64 -13.46
CA PHE A 277 -12.44 13.37 -13.63
C PHE A 277 -12.54 12.90 -15.09
N TYR A 278 -12.10 13.72 -16.04
CA TYR A 278 -12.06 13.36 -17.44
C TYR A 278 -10.76 12.61 -17.78
N GLN A 279 -10.73 12.03 -18.95
CA GLN A 279 -9.51 11.40 -19.48
C GLN A 279 -8.35 12.42 -19.45
N GLY A 280 -7.22 11.98 -18.94
CA GLY A 280 -5.95 12.68 -19.00
C GLY A 280 -5.01 12.02 -20.01
N HIS A 281 -4.11 12.78 -20.56
CA HIS A 281 -3.05 12.28 -21.43
C HIS A 281 -1.69 12.74 -20.93
N LEU A 282 -0.79 11.78 -20.78
CA LEU A 282 0.62 12.01 -20.49
C LEU A 282 1.42 11.73 -21.77
N ASN A 283 1.98 12.75 -22.37
CA ASN A 283 3.01 12.57 -23.39
C ASN A 283 4.29 12.11 -22.72
N ALA A 284 4.57 10.82 -22.80
CA ALA A 284 5.80 10.28 -22.25
C ALA A 284 6.99 10.66 -23.12
N TYR A 285 7.97 11.28 -22.50
CA TYR A 285 9.35 11.43 -22.94
C TYR A 285 9.62 12.21 -24.23
N ASN A 286 10.34 13.33 -24.10
CA ASN A 286 10.90 14.12 -25.21
C ASN A 286 11.78 13.34 -26.18
N ARG A 287 12.30 12.22 -25.76
CA ARG A 287 13.17 11.34 -26.53
C ARG A 287 12.41 10.45 -27.49
N ASP A 288 11.13 10.24 -27.24
CA ASP A 288 10.30 9.38 -28.05
C ASP A 288 9.74 10.24 -29.19
N PHE A 289 10.24 10.02 -30.38
CA PHE A 289 9.69 10.67 -31.55
C PHE A 289 9.28 9.67 -32.62
N TRP A 290 8.24 10.00 -33.32
CA TRP A 290 7.68 9.20 -34.39
C TRP A 290 8.29 9.61 -35.73
N LYS A 291 8.62 8.63 -36.54
CA LYS A 291 9.12 8.82 -37.90
C LYS A 291 8.19 8.16 -38.86
N GLU A 292 8.07 8.78 -40.07
CA GLU A 292 7.42 8.16 -41.20
C GLU A 292 8.17 6.88 -41.58
N ASP A 293 7.47 5.73 -41.64
CA ASP A 293 8.02 4.41 -41.90
C ASP A 293 6.92 3.52 -42.48
N GLU A 294 7.17 2.91 -43.66
CA GLU A 294 6.21 2.06 -44.34
C GLU A 294 5.71 0.87 -43.51
N LYS A 295 6.52 0.40 -42.56
CA LYS A 295 6.19 -0.68 -41.63
C LYS A 295 5.52 -0.18 -40.35
N GLY A 296 5.26 1.11 -40.25
CA GLY A 296 4.66 1.74 -39.10
C GLY A 296 3.13 1.59 -39.01
N ILE A 297 2.59 2.16 -37.96
CA ILE A 297 1.15 2.23 -37.74
C ILE A 297 0.54 3.26 -38.68
N LEU A 298 -0.59 2.96 -39.30
CA LEU A 298 -1.32 3.89 -40.16
C LEU A 298 -2.03 4.93 -39.29
N PHE A 299 -1.77 6.19 -39.56
CA PHE A 299 -2.42 7.32 -38.89
C PHE A 299 -3.50 7.98 -39.77
N GLU A 300 -4.24 8.94 -39.20
CA GLU A 300 -5.39 9.58 -39.83
C GLU A 300 -5.05 10.43 -41.07
N ASP A 301 -3.80 10.85 -41.17
CA ASP A 301 -3.28 11.57 -42.34
C ASP A 301 -2.95 10.64 -43.56
N GLY A 302 -3.21 9.34 -43.38
CA GLY A 302 -2.94 8.33 -44.39
C GLY A 302 -1.49 7.86 -44.47
N LYS A 303 -0.65 8.39 -43.60
CA LYS A 303 0.77 7.98 -43.51
C LYS A 303 0.99 6.95 -42.41
N ARG A 304 2.09 6.24 -42.51
CA ARG A 304 2.53 5.26 -41.53
C ARG A 304 3.70 5.80 -40.73
N TYR A 305 3.65 5.61 -39.42
CA TYR A 305 4.67 6.07 -38.51
C TYR A 305 5.11 4.97 -37.55
N LYS A 306 6.40 4.99 -37.26
CA LYS A 306 7.01 4.10 -36.26
C LYS A 306 7.70 4.93 -35.19
N GLU A 307 7.51 4.52 -33.94
CA GLU A 307 8.20 5.11 -32.83
C GLU A 307 9.71 4.92 -32.92
N GLY A 308 10.45 5.99 -32.87
CA GLY A 308 11.91 5.98 -32.92
C GLY A 308 12.45 6.17 -31.51
N GLN A 309 12.85 5.10 -30.86
CA GLN A 309 13.53 5.12 -29.57
C GLN A 309 14.97 5.65 -29.72
N LYS A 310 15.14 6.93 -29.94
CA LYS A 310 16.45 7.56 -29.81
C LYS A 310 16.37 8.67 -28.79
N ASP A 311 17.32 8.61 -27.86
CA ASP A 311 17.68 9.79 -27.10
C ASP A 311 18.02 10.91 -28.11
N ASN A 312 17.15 11.89 -28.19
CA ASN A 312 17.28 13.01 -29.11
C ASN A 312 18.11 14.14 -28.53
N GLY A 313 18.90 13.85 -27.49
CA GLY A 313 19.81 14.80 -26.87
C GLY A 313 19.12 15.91 -26.09
N GLY A 314 17.89 15.64 -25.59
CA GLY A 314 17.03 16.65 -25.03
C GLY A 314 16.44 17.52 -26.12
N ILE A 315 15.24 17.19 -26.60
CA ILE A 315 14.50 18.07 -27.51
C ILE A 315 14.30 19.41 -26.79
N LYS A 316 14.91 20.45 -27.34
CA LYS A 316 14.71 21.81 -26.84
C LYS A 316 13.33 22.38 -27.19
N GLU A 317 12.59 21.67 -28.05
CA GLU A 317 11.22 21.99 -28.39
C GLU A 317 10.28 21.15 -27.55
N SER A 318 9.67 21.79 -26.57
CA SER A 318 8.92 21.17 -25.46
C SER A 318 7.53 20.63 -25.83
N LEU A 319 7.14 20.72 -27.09
CA LEU A 319 5.82 20.29 -27.53
C LEU A 319 5.83 19.02 -28.35
N ASN A 320 6.78 18.15 -28.06
CA ASN A 320 6.88 16.80 -28.63
C ASN A 320 7.14 16.80 -30.15
N GLY A 321 8.00 17.70 -30.62
CA GLY A 321 8.37 17.80 -32.03
C GLY A 321 7.35 18.47 -32.90
N GLU A 322 6.53 19.38 -32.37
CA GLU A 322 5.45 20.09 -33.09
C GLU A 322 5.93 20.72 -34.40
N LEU A 323 7.12 21.34 -34.39
CA LEU A 323 7.68 21.96 -35.59
C LEU A 323 8.05 20.97 -36.67
N ASN A 324 8.41 19.74 -36.32
CA ASN A 324 8.85 18.72 -37.25
C ASN A 324 7.71 17.76 -37.65
N ASN A 325 6.79 17.52 -36.72
CA ASN A 325 5.70 16.57 -36.94
C ASN A 325 4.47 16.92 -36.11
N TYR A 326 3.63 17.78 -36.63
CA TYR A 326 2.43 18.25 -35.94
C TYR A 326 1.53 17.11 -35.46
N GLN A 327 1.48 15.98 -36.20
CA GLN A 327 0.63 14.83 -35.90
C GLN A 327 0.81 14.28 -34.47
N PHE A 328 1.99 14.44 -33.91
CA PHE A 328 2.34 13.97 -32.57
C PHE A 328 2.50 15.10 -31.55
N SER A 329 2.14 16.32 -31.92
CA SER A 329 2.17 17.47 -31.01
C SER A 329 1.07 17.39 -29.96
N ALA A 330 1.25 18.13 -28.87
CA ALA A 330 0.25 18.26 -27.83
C ALA A 330 -1.08 18.82 -28.35
N ARG A 331 -1.04 19.77 -29.30
CA ARG A 331 -2.26 20.31 -29.94
C ARG A 331 -2.97 19.25 -30.77
N ALA A 332 -2.24 18.46 -31.56
CA ALA A 332 -2.82 17.37 -32.34
C ALA A 332 -3.47 16.30 -31.46
N VAL A 333 -2.92 16.02 -30.26
CA VAL A 333 -3.55 15.15 -29.28
C VAL A 333 -4.89 15.71 -28.84
N ILE A 334 -4.95 16.98 -28.46
CA ILE A 334 -6.21 17.65 -28.04
C ILE A 334 -7.24 17.57 -29.17
N ASP A 335 -6.84 17.87 -30.41
CA ASP A 335 -7.73 17.83 -31.58
C ASP A 335 -8.27 16.43 -31.85
N ARG A 336 -7.44 15.41 -31.67
CA ARG A 336 -7.83 14.01 -31.88
C ARG A 336 -8.86 13.55 -30.86
N TYR A 337 -8.69 13.87 -29.57
CA TYR A 337 -9.69 13.59 -28.54
C TYR A 337 -11.03 14.25 -28.87
N ARG A 338 -11.01 15.51 -29.32
CA ARG A 338 -12.23 16.23 -29.69
C ARG A 338 -12.87 15.66 -30.95
N LYS A 339 -12.08 15.30 -31.95
CA LYS A 339 -12.57 14.70 -33.19
C LYS A 339 -13.35 13.41 -32.95
N HIS A 340 -12.93 12.65 -31.93
CA HIS A 340 -13.58 11.39 -31.57
C HIS A 340 -14.60 11.53 -30.44
N ASP A 341 -14.99 12.78 -30.08
CA ASP A 341 -15.94 13.09 -29.00
C ASP A 341 -15.58 12.38 -27.67
N MET A 342 -14.29 12.30 -27.37
CA MET A 342 -13.79 11.70 -26.14
C MET A 342 -13.62 12.76 -25.07
N PRO A 343 -14.18 12.57 -23.86
CA PRO A 343 -13.98 13.51 -22.76
C PRO A 343 -12.50 13.61 -22.41
N PHE A 344 -11.95 14.80 -22.52
CA PHE A 344 -10.53 15.05 -22.28
C PHE A 344 -10.39 16.30 -21.39
N GLY A 345 -9.80 16.15 -20.22
CA GLY A 345 -9.78 17.20 -19.22
C GLY A 345 -8.41 17.81 -18.97
N TRP A 346 -7.33 17.04 -19.14
CA TRP A 346 -5.99 17.54 -18.85
C TRP A 346 -4.92 16.84 -19.66
N LEU A 347 -3.80 17.55 -19.88
CA LEU A 347 -2.66 17.08 -20.64
C LEU A 347 -1.36 17.45 -19.91
N LEU A 348 -0.46 16.49 -19.77
CA LEU A 348 0.94 16.71 -19.43
C LEU A 348 1.76 16.63 -20.73
N PRO A 349 2.25 17.74 -21.29
CA PRO A 349 2.92 17.75 -22.59
C PRO A 349 4.20 16.94 -22.58
N ASN A 350 4.95 16.98 -21.51
CA ASN A 350 6.12 16.15 -21.27
C ASN A 350 6.82 16.47 -19.94
N ASP A 351 7.78 15.64 -19.59
CA ASP A 351 8.69 15.78 -18.45
C ASP A 351 9.97 16.56 -18.76
N GLY A 352 10.08 17.17 -19.91
CA GLY A 352 11.30 17.83 -20.31
C GLY A 352 11.11 19.12 -21.09
N TYR A 353 10.61 20.18 -20.52
CA TYR A 353 10.52 21.51 -21.17
C TYR A 353 11.87 22.12 -21.56
N GLY A 354 12.78 21.31 -22.07
CA GLY A 354 14.17 21.68 -22.26
C GLY A 354 15.01 21.59 -21.00
N ALA A 355 14.39 21.32 -19.86
CA ALA A 355 15.05 21.30 -18.57
C ALA A 355 15.45 19.89 -18.07
N GLY A 356 14.98 18.84 -18.74
CA GLY A 356 15.22 17.45 -18.35
C GLY A 356 14.31 16.97 -17.22
N TYR A 357 14.36 15.69 -16.96
CA TYR A 357 13.52 15.01 -15.99
C TYR A 357 13.75 15.52 -14.56
N GLY A 358 12.68 15.94 -13.90
CA GLY A 358 12.76 16.38 -12.51
C GLY A 358 13.47 17.72 -12.28
N GLN A 359 13.77 18.46 -13.33
CA GLN A 359 14.41 19.78 -13.20
C GLN A 359 13.34 20.87 -13.21
N THR A 360 13.24 21.60 -12.13
CA THR A 360 12.25 22.69 -11.95
C THR A 360 12.85 24.07 -12.16
N GLU A 361 14.18 24.18 -12.26
CA GLU A 361 14.90 25.44 -12.19
C GLU A 361 15.08 26.14 -13.54
N THR A 362 14.97 25.40 -14.65
CA THR A 362 15.23 25.95 -15.98
C THR A 362 14.13 25.53 -16.96
N LEU A 363 13.32 26.48 -17.41
CA LEU A 363 12.45 26.34 -18.56
C LEU A 363 13.23 26.80 -19.82
N ASP A 364 14.19 26.01 -20.28
CA ASP A 364 14.99 26.33 -21.47
C ASP A 364 14.20 26.17 -22.78
N GLY A 365 12.97 25.66 -22.70
CA GLY A 365 12.11 25.49 -23.85
C GLY A 365 11.49 26.78 -24.36
N ASN A 366 10.70 26.67 -25.41
CA ASN A 366 9.94 27.80 -25.97
C ASN A 366 8.73 28.14 -25.09
N ILE A 367 8.97 28.99 -24.07
CA ILE A 367 7.95 29.41 -23.09
C ILE A 367 6.75 30.09 -23.78
N ALA A 368 6.99 30.86 -24.83
CA ALA A 368 5.91 31.52 -25.59
C ALA A 368 4.99 30.47 -26.25
N ASN A 369 5.55 29.40 -26.78
CA ASN A 369 4.78 28.31 -27.36
C ASN A 369 4.06 27.48 -26.30
N LEU A 370 4.69 27.24 -25.13
CA LEU A 370 4.04 26.58 -24.00
C LEU A 370 2.83 27.40 -23.50
N LYS A 371 2.98 28.73 -23.37
CA LYS A 371 1.87 29.62 -23.04
C LYS A 371 0.75 29.53 -24.07
N SER A 372 1.11 29.60 -25.36
CA SER A 372 0.15 29.48 -26.47
C SER A 372 -0.56 28.13 -26.48
N LEU A 373 0.14 27.03 -26.10
CA LEU A 373 -0.48 25.73 -25.90
C LEU A 373 -1.48 25.77 -24.74
N GLY A 374 -1.13 26.39 -23.62
CA GLY A 374 -2.03 26.55 -22.48
C GLY A 374 -3.32 27.30 -22.85
N ASP A 375 -3.18 28.41 -23.60
CA ASP A 375 -4.33 29.20 -24.10
C ASP A 375 -5.20 28.37 -25.08
N TYR A 376 -4.56 27.60 -25.95
CA TYR A 376 -5.24 26.69 -26.87
C TYR A 376 -5.99 25.58 -26.15
N ALA A 377 -5.33 24.91 -25.20
CA ALA A 377 -5.90 23.82 -24.41
C ALA A 377 -7.13 24.31 -23.63
N ARG A 378 -6.99 25.43 -22.90
CA ARG A 378 -8.09 26.03 -22.12
C ARG A 378 -9.30 26.40 -22.98
N LYS A 379 -9.07 26.95 -24.17
CA LYS A 379 -10.14 27.22 -25.16
C LYS A 379 -10.89 25.92 -25.53
N ASN A 380 -10.23 24.78 -25.46
CA ASN A 380 -10.78 23.48 -25.77
C ASN A 380 -11.23 22.67 -24.53
N GLY A 381 -11.30 23.31 -23.36
CA GLY A 381 -11.73 22.67 -22.11
C GLY A 381 -10.69 21.74 -21.48
N VAL A 382 -9.41 21.91 -21.85
CA VAL A 382 -8.30 21.06 -21.37
C VAL A 382 -7.33 21.90 -20.54
N GLU A 383 -6.94 21.43 -19.38
CA GLU A 383 -5.90 22.06 -18.54
C GLU A 383 -4.53 21.42 -18.81
N ILE A 384 -3.49 22.26 -18.79
CA ILE A 384 -2.11 21.82 -18.99
C ILE A 384 -1.45 21.67 -17.62
N GLY A 385 -0.90 20.50 -17.35
CA GLY A 385 -0.03 20.21 -16.22
C GLY A 385 1.43 20.16 -16.66
N LEU A 386 2.33 20.42 -15.72
CA LEU A 386 3.77 20.29 -15.93
C LEU A 386 4.30 19.19 -15.02
N TRP A 387 5.27 18.44 -15.52
CA TRP A 387 6.02 17.51 -14.70
C TRP A 387 7.18 18.25 -14.04
N THR A 388 7.22 18.22 -12.69
CA THR A 388 8.22 18.92 -11.88
C THR A 388 9.02 17.95 -11.01
#